data_a5491981b692cedfb8a127da8a0d1c09
#
_entry.id   a5491981b692cedfb8a127da8a0d1c09
#
_cell.length_a   1.000
_cell.length_b   1.000
_cell.length_c   1.000
_cell.angle_alpha   90.00
_cell.angle_beta   90.00
_cell.angle_gamma   90.00
#
_symmetry.space_group_name_H-M   'P 1'
#
loop_
_entity.id
_entity.type
_entity.pdbx_description
1 polymer ?
#
loop_
_entity_poly.entity_id
_entity_poly.type
_entity_poly.pdbx_seq_one_letter_code
_entity_poly.pdbx_strand_id
1 'polypeptide(L)'
;MTQPLATLEQSTSTEPAPVVPRPWLAAGTLCWRELVRFARQRNRVFGAIGQPIIFWLLFGFGLGRSFRLPAGDGQSMNYLEYFFPGTLVLILLFTAIFATISIIEDRREGFLQSVLVAPLPRWSLVLGKVLGGTLIALAQGLVFLLLGLTVGLKFSVVSLAAIGLFSFLIAFALTALGFVIAWRLDSTQGFHAIMSVFLMPMWLLSGAFFPADRGGSTGAAWLAWLMRVNPLTYGVAGLRRMIYWDAPTSALPADLPSMTTCWLVTLGFAALTFALCWRVVGKRTTGDLL
;
A
#
# COMPACT_ATOMS: atom_id res chain seq x y z
N MET A 1 44.48 69.07 -4.47
CA MET A 1 44.70 67.78 -5.16
C MET A 1 43.66 66.82 -4.63
N THR A 2 42.54 66.74 -5.33
CA THR A 2 41.41 65.88 -5.04
C THR A 2 41.37 64.79 -6.08
N GLN A 3 41.63 63.55 -5.65
CA GLN A 3 41.41 62.36 -6.49
C GLN A 3 39.94 62.04 -6.54
N PRO A 4 39.39 61.66 -7.72
CA PRO A 4 38.01 61.22 -7.83
C PRO A 4 37.91 59.74 -7.46
N LEU A 5 37.03 59.49 -6.47
CA LEU A 5 36.50 58.16 -6.18
C LEU A 5 35.45 57.80 -7.28
N ALA A 6 35.90 57.10 -8.27
CA ALA A 6 35.03 56.49 -9.28
C ALA A 6 35.61 55.14 -9.66
N THR A 7 34.97 54.11 -9.22
CA THR A 7 34.74 52.82 -9.83
C THR A 7 34.46 51.79 -8.75
N LEU A 8 33.28 51.86 -8.12
CA LEU A 8 32.70 50.70 -7.51
C LEU A 8 31.89 49.95 -8.56
N GLU A 9 32.52 48.95 -9.08
CA GLU A 9 32.01 47.66 -9.55
C GLU A 9 30.49 47.60 -9.83
N GLN A 10 30.20 47.68 -11.12
CA GLN A 10 29.01 47.01 -11.65
C GLN A 10 29.18 45.52 -11.38
N SER A 11 28.73 45.07 -10.23
CA SER A 11 28.40 43.68 -9.97
C SER A 11 27.41 43.26 -11.03
N THR A 12 27.87 42.60 -12.07
CA THR A 12 27.04 41.89 -13.03
C THR A 12 26.24 40.88 -12.25
N SER A 13 25.01 41.24 -11.86
CA SER A 13 24.01 40.31 -11.40
C SER A 13 23.73 39.35 -12.56
N THR A 14 24.48 38.25 -12.57
CA THR A 14 24.15 37.11 -13.42
C THR A 14 22.77 36.66 -13.01
N GLU A 15 21.74 37.06 -13.74
CA GLU A 15 20.39 36.53 -13.54
C GLU A 15 20.48 35.00 -13.53
N PRO A 16 20.00 34.32 -12.46
CA PRO A 16 20.08 32.89 -12.41
C PRO A 16 19.32 32.30 -13.59
N ALA A 17 19.97 31.43 -14.35
CA ALA A 17 19.38 30.78 -15.50
C ALA A 17 18.01 30.19 -15.13
N PRO A 18 16.97 30.32 -15.99
CA PRO A 18 15.65 29.87 -15.71
C PRO A 18 15.65 28.37 -15.38
N VAL A 19 15.26 28.04 -14.14
CA VAL A 19 15.20 26.65 -13.68
C VAL A 19 14.06 25.94 -14.43
N VAL A 20 14.40 25.09 -15.39
CA VAL A 20 13.43 24.26 -16.10
C VAL A 20 12.96 23.14 -15.15
N PRO A 21 11.69 23.11 -14.78
CA PRO A 21 11.17 22.08 -13.91
C PRO A 21 11.23 20.71 -14.57
N ARG A 22 11.80 19.72 -13.88
CA ARG A 22 11.88 18.31 -14.32
C ARG A 22 11.02 17.42 -13.42
N PRO A 23 9.69 17.36 -13.66
CA PRO A 23 8.75 16.73 -12.74
C PRO A 23 8.97 15.23 -12.55
N TRP A 24 9.37 14.50 -13.59
CA TRP A 24 9.67 13.07 -13.51
C TRP A 24 10.92 12.78 -12.68
N LEU A 25 11.93 13.62 -12.81
CA LEU A 25 13.14 13.52 -11.98
C LEU A 25 12.80 13.80 -10.51
N ALA A 26 11.97 14.80 -10.24
CA ALA A 26 11.51 15.12 -8.90
C ALA A 26 10.69 13.97 -8.28
N ALA A 27 9.79 13.35 -9.05
CA ALA A 27 9.06 12.17 -8.58
C ALA A 27 10.00 11.00 -8.29
N GLY A 28 10.98 10.75 -9.17
CA GLY A 28 11.98 9.69 -8.97
C GLY A 28 12.87 9.92 -7.74
N THR A 29 13.34 11.15 -7.52
CA THR A 29 14.17 11.50 -6.35
C THR A 29 13.39 11.39 -5.04
N LEU A 30 12.13 11.81 -5.02
CA LEU A 30 11.25 11.65 -3.87
C LEU A 30 10.97 10.16 -3.58
N CYS A 31 10.69 9.37 -4.62
CA CYS A 31 10.53 7.92 -4.50
C CYS A 31 11.80 7.28 -3.91
N TRP A 32 12.96 7.58 -4.45
CA TRP A 32 14.25 7.08 -3.96
C TRP A 32 14.52 7.48 -2.51
N ARG A 33 14.21 8.73 -2.15
CA ARG A 33 14.34 9.20 -0.76
C ARG A 33 13.50 8.36 0.20
N GLU A 34 12.26 8.01 -0.16
CA GLU A 34 11.40 7.15 0.67
C GLU A 34 12.01 5.76 0.86
N LEU A 35 12.53 5.14 -0.21
CA LEU A 35 13.19 3.84 -0.15
C LEU A 35 14.40 3.85 0.79
N VAL A 36 15.29 4.84 0.63
CA VAL A 36 16.49 4.98 1.46
C VAL A 36 16.13 5.26 2.93
N ARG A 37 15.13 6.13 3.17
CA ARG A 37 14.65 6.47 4.52
C ARG A 37 14.11 5.23 5.22
N PHE A 38 13.27 4.46 4.52
CA PHE A 38 12.70 3.22 5.07
C PHE A 38 13.78 2.18 5.36
N ALA A 39 14.70 1.94 4.43
CA ALA A 39 15.79 0.97 4.62
C ALA A 39 16.69 1.29 5.82
N ARG A 40 16.85 2.57 6.16
CA ARG A 40 17.61 3.01 7.35
C ARG A 40 16.86 2.78 8.66
N GLN A 41 15.54 2.61 8.63
CA GLN A 41 14.70 2.40 9.82
C GLN A 41 14.49 0.91 10.07
N ARG A 42 15.52 0.19 10.52
CA ARG A 42 15.50 -1.28 10.70
C ARG A 42 14.31 -1.77 11.53
N ASN A 43 13.98 -1.10 12.63
CA ASN A 43 12.86 -1.48 13.48
C ASN A 43 11.51 -1.43 12.76
N ARG A 44 11.33 -0.47 11.85
CA ARG A 44 10.10 -0.35 11.04
C ARG A 44 10.02 -1.46 9.99
N VAL A 45 11.16 -1.81 9.38
CA VAL A 45 11.24 -2.92 8.41
C VAL A 45 10.87 -4.24 9.08
N PHE A 46 11.51 -4.57 10.21
CA PHE A 46 11.23 -5.82 10.93
C PHE A 46 9.83 -5.86 11.53
N GLY A 47 9.29 -4.75 12.04
CA GLY A 47 7.94 -4.68 12.60
C GLY A 47 6.85 -4.91 11.55
N ALA A 48 7.01 -4.34 10.36
CA ALA A 48 6.01 -4.44 9.30
C ALA A 48 5.87 -5.86 8.70
N ILE A 49 6.95 -6.63 8.69
CA ILE A 49 6.93 -8.04 8.24
C ILE A 49 6.73 -9.00 9.41
N GLY A 50 7.39 -8.75 10.53
CA GLY A 50 7.42 -9.69 11.66
C GLY A 50 6.04 -9.97 12.26
N GLN A 51 5.24 -8.94 12.49
CA GLN A 51 3.91 -9.10 13.06
C GLN A 51 2.98 -9.95 12.17
N PRO A 52 2.84 -9.71 10.86
CA PRO A 52 2.05 -10.57 9.97
C PRO A 52 2.55 -12.00 9.89
N ILE A 53 3.87 -12.23 9.88
CA ILE A 53 4.44 -13.59 9.88
C ILE A 53 4.09 -14.32 11.17
N ILE A 54 4.23 -13.67 12.32
CA ILE A 54 3.86 -14.26 13.60
C ILE A 54 2.37 -14.62 13.59
N PHE A 55 1.51 -13.74 13.11
CA PHE A 55 0.07 -14.04 12.99
C PHE A 55 -0.21 -15.20 12.05
N TRP A 56 0.45 -15.23 10.89
CA TRP A 56 0.31 -16.33 9.96
C TRP A 56 0.70 -17.68 10.56
N LEU A 57 1.82 -17.73 11.28
CA LEU A 57 2.26 -18.95 11.95
C LEU A 57 1.34 -19.35 13.12
N LEU A 58 1.00 -18.38 14.00
CA LEU A 58 0.14 -18.66 15.16
C LEU A 58 -1.24 -19.15 14.74
N PHE A 59 -1.89 -18.45 13.82
CA PHE A 59 -3.22 -18.84 13.34
C PHE A 59 -3.15 -20.06 12.44
N GLY A 60 -2.12 -20.17 11.59
CA GLY A 60 -1.92 -21.32 10.72
C GLY A 60 -1.77 -22.63 11.50
N PHE A 61 -0.92 -22.64 12.52
CA PHE A 61 -0.73 -23.83 13.35
C PHE A 61 -1.82 -23.98 14.43
N GLY A 62 -2.29 -22.87 15.01
CA GLY A 62 -3.31 -22.90 16.08
C GLY A 62 -4.68 -23.34 15.60
N LEU A 63 -5.12 -22.86 14.45
CA LEU A 63 -6.42 -23.21 13.85
C LEU A 63 -6.36 -24.40 12.88
N GLY A 64 -5.16 -24.80 12.45
CA GLY A 64 -4.97 -25.81 11.42
C GLY A 64 -5.63 -27.17 11.70
N ARG A 65 -5.83 -27.54 12.97
CA ARG A 65 -6.53 -28.76 13.37
C ARG A 65 -8.07 -28.61 13.44
N SER A 66 -8.54 -27.39 13.70
CA SER A 66 -9.98 -27.12 13.93
C SER A 66 -10.68 -26.62 12.68
N PHE A 67 -9.92 -26.13 11.72
CA PHE A 67 -10.45 -25.50 10.50
C PHE A 67 -10.11 -26.34 9.27
N ARG A 68 -11.10 -27.03 8.74
CA ARG A 68 -11.01 -27.73 7.48
C ARG A 68 -12.07 -27.16 6.56
N LEU A 69 -11.64 -26.44 5.51
CA LEU A 69 -12.55 -26.09 4.43
C LEU A 69 -12.82 -27.37 3.61
N PRO A 70 -14.09 -27.75 3.41
CA PRO A 70 -14.41 -28.80 2.47
C PRO A 70 -13.98 -28.34 1.06
N ALA A 71 -12.91 -28.90 0.54
CA ALA A 71 -12.62 -28.82 -0.89
C ALA A 71 -13.39 -29.93 -1.59
N GLY A 72 -13.95 -29.64 -2.77
CA GLY A 72 -14.91 -30.50 -3.45
C GLY A 72 -14.47 -31.93 -3.77
N ASP A 73 -13.17 -32.24 -3.71
CA ASP A 73 -12.59 -33.56 -4.00
C ASP A 73 -12.05 -34.29 -2.73
N GLY A 74 -12.58 -33.99 -1.56
CA GLY A 74 -12.15 -34.65 -0.31
C GLY A 74 -10.79 -34.23 0.23
N GLN A 75 -10.06 -33.35 -0.47
CA GLN A 75 -8.85 -32.72 0.04
C GLN A 75 -9.22 -31.44 0.80
N SER A 76 -8.94 -31.43 2.11
CA SER A 76 -9.15 -30.23 2.93
C SER A 76 -7.95 -29.31 2.79
N MET A 77 -8.16 -28.07 2.33
CA MET A 77 -7.14 -27.03 2.38
C MET A 77 -6.77 -26.73 3.84
N ASN A 78 -5.46 -26.72 4.15
CA ASN A 78 -4.98 -26.36 5.46
C ASN A 78 -5.22 -24.86 5.72
N TYR A 79 -5.52 -24.49 6.98
CA TYR A 79 -5.72 -23.08 7.33
C TYR A 79 -4.48 -22.21 7.03
N LEU A 80 -3.27 -22.74 7.15
CA LEU A 80 -2.03 -22.07 6.83
C LEU A 80 -1.98 -21.62 5.34
N GLU A 81 -2.43 -22.50 4.44
CA GLU A 81 -2.56 -22.21 3.00
C GLU A 81 -3.69 -21.23 2.75
N TYR A 82 -4.84 -21.45 3.37
CA TYR A 82 -6.00 -20.55 3.23
C TYR A 82 -5.67 -19.11 3.62
N PHE A 83 -4.93 -18.93 4.73
CA PHE A 83 -4.62 -17.64 5.30
C PHE A 83 -3.46 -16.92 4.59
N PHE A 84 -2.65 -17.64 3.81
CA PHE A 84 -1.46 -17.09 3.15
C PHE A 84 -1.73 -15.86 2.26
N PRO A 85 -2.70 -15.87 1.32
CA PRO A 85 -3.03 -14.68 0.51
C PRO A 85 -3.50 -13.50 1.35
N GLY A 86 -4.28 -13.78 2.41
CA GLY A 86 -4.74 -12.77 3.35
C GLY A 86 -3.61 -12.12 4.13
N THR A 87 -2.60 -12.90 4.52
CA THR A 87 -1.39 -12.39 5.20
C THR A 87 -0.54 -11.56 4.25
N LEU A 88 -0.43 -11.95 2.98
CA LEU A 88 0.26 -11.14 1.97
C LEU A 88 -0.39 -9.75 1.86
N VAL A 89 -1.72 -9.68 1.77
CA VAL A 89 -2.45 -8.41 1.76
C VAL A 89 -2.25 -7.63 3.07
N LEU A 90 -2.15 -8.30 4.22
CA LEU A 90 -1.87 -7.66 5.50
C LEU A 90 -0.50 -6.97 5.50
N ILE A 91 0.53 -7.63 4.97
CA ILE A 91 1.87 -7.04 4.83
C ILE A 91 1.83 -5.83 3.91
N LEU A 92 1.18 -5.96 2.75
CA LEU A 92 1.01 -4.84 1.82
C LEU A 92 0.29 -3.67 2.49
N LEU A 93 -0.79 -3.95 3.24
CA LEU A 93 -1.57 -2.94 3.95
C LEU A 93 -0.75 -2.19 4.98
N PHE A 94 -0.13 -2.91 5.93
CA PHE A 94 0.64 -2.27 7.00
C PHE A 94 1.83 -1.50 6.44
N THR A 95 2.58 -2.10 5.52
CA THR A 95 3.76 -1.45 4.95
C THR A 95 3.41 -0.22 4.14
N ALA A 96 2.43 -0.33 3.22
CA ALA A 96 1.99 0.77 2.38
C ALA A 96 1.56 1.98 3.22
N ILE A 97 0.82 1.72 4.27
CA ILE A 97 0.27 2.76 5.10
C ILE A 97 1.30 3.32 6.06
N PHE A 98 2.11 2.50 6.72
CA PHE A 98 3.20 3.00 7.57
C PHE A 98 4.24 3.81 6.79
N ALA A 99 4.46 3.52 5.51
CA ALA A 99 5.30 4.35 4.67
C ALA A 99 4.78 5.79 4.56
N THR A 100 3.45 5.99 4.61
CA THR A 100 2.85 7.33 4.49
C THR A 100 2.97 8.20 5.75
N ILE A 101 3.38 7.64 6.89
CA ILE A 101 3.74 8.42 8.09
C ILE A 101 4.83 9.44 7.77
N SER A 102 5.70 9.13 6.79
CA SER A 102 6.72 10.05 6.30
C SER A 102 6.17 11.41 5.86
N ILE A 103 4.88 11.50 5.49
CA ILE A 103 4.24 12.77 5.10
C ILE A 103 4.03 13.67 6.32
N ILE A 104 3.60 13.09 7.45
CA ILE A 104 3.43 13.80 8.71
C ILE A 104 4.79 14.24 9.24
N GLU A 105 5.80 13.37 9.16
CA GLU A 105 7.17 13.66 9.58
C GLU A 105 7.77 14.78 8.71
N ASP A 106 7.65 14.70 7.37
CA ASP A 106 8.14 15.71 6.44
C ASP A 106 7.47 17.09 6.64
N ARG A 107 6.20 17.11 7.05
CA ARG A 107 5.51 18.35 7.41
C ARG A 107 6.11 18.95 8.67
N ARG A 108 6.34 18.16 9.71
CA ARG A 108 6.94 18.62 10.99
C ARG A 108 8.38 19.10 10.84
N GLU A 109 9.13 18.46 9.95
CA GLU A 109 10.54 18.81 9.66
C GLU A 109 10.66 20.01 8.69
N GLY A 110 9.54 20.55 8.16
CA GLY A 110 9.54 21.65 7.19
C GLY A 110 9.93 21.24 5.77
N PHE A 111 10.31 19.98 5.54
CA PHE A 111 10.68 19.49 4.21
C PHE A 111 9.53 19.57 3.21
N LEU A 112 8.32 19.25 3.64
CA LEU A 112 7.13 19.31 2.79
C LEU A 112 6.89 20.73 2.27
N GLN A 113 7.09 21.73 3.11
CA GLN A 113 6.96 23.17 2.75
C GLN A 113 7.97 23.54 1.67
N SER A 114 9.23 23.13 1.82
CA SER A 114 10.28 23.39 0.82
C SER A 114 9.93 22.79 -0.55
N VAL A 115 9.34 21.60 -0.58
CA VAL A 115 8.90 20.97 -1.84
C VAL A 115 7.67 21.66 -2.44
N LEU A 116 6.76 22.17 -1.61
CA LEU A 116 5.54 22.86 -2.07
C LEU A 116 5.82 24.27 -2.65
N VAL A 117 6.90 24.93 -2.21
CA VAL A 117 7.35 26.23 -2.75
C VAL A 117 8.16 26.06 -4.04
N ALA A 118 8.75 24.87 -4.26
CA ALA A 118 9.49 24.60 -5.49
C ALA A 118 8.58 24.69 -6.74
N PRO A 119 9.09 25.15 -7.90
CA PRO A 119 8.32 25.26 -9.14
C PRO A 119 8.07 23.88 -9.77
N LEU A 120 7.46 22.97 -9.02
CA LEU A 120 7.15 21.61 -9.43
C LEU A 120 5.64 21.37 -9.45
N PRO A 121 5.13 20.62 -10.44
CA PRO A 121 3.73 20.24 -10.44
C PRO A 121 3.44 19.30 -9.26
N ARG A 122 2.34 19.53 -8.56
CA ARG A 122 1.97 18.79 -7.34
C ARG A 122 1.80 17.29 -7.54
N TRP A 123 1.46 16.86 -8.77
CA TRP A 123 1.36 15.45 -9.09
C TRP A 123 2.70 14.72 -8.95
N SER A 124 3.84 15.39 -9.17
CA SER A 124 5.16 14.76 -9.03
C SER A 124 5.48 14.42 -7.57
N LEU A 125 5.07 15.28 -6.61
CA LEU A 125 5.15 15.00 -5.18
C LEU A 125 4.29 13.77 -4.81
N VAL A 126 3.02 13.78 -5.22
CA VAL A 126 2.08 12.68 -4.93
C VAL A 126 2.61 11.38 -5.50
N LEU A 127 2.99 11.39 -6.79
CA LEU A 127 3.47 10.19 -7.46
C LEU A 127 4.76 9.66 -6.82
N GLY A 128 5.73 10.52 -6.52
CA GLY A 128 6.98 10.13 -5.88
C GLY A 128 6.76 9.47 -4.51
N LYS A 129 5.93 10.07 -3.68
CA LYS A 129 5.59 9.53 -2.35
C LYS A 129 4.80 8.23 -2.43
N VAL A 130 3.77 8.18 -3.29
CA VAL A 130 2.94 6.97 -3.46
C VAL A 130 3.75 5.83 -4.04
N LEU A 131 4.57 6.06 -5.07
CA LEU A 131 5.44 5.02 -5.63
C LEU A 131 6.48 4.54 -4.61
N GLY A 132 7.07 5.44 -3.82
CA GLY A 132 8.01 5.06 -2.78
C GLY A 132 7.41 4.07 -1.80
N GLY A 133 6.25 4.38 -1.21
CA GLY A 133 5.55 3.48 -0.29
C GLY A 133 5.09 2.18 -0.96
N THR A 134 4.63 2.26 -2.21
CA THR A 134 4.24 1.09 -3.01
C THR A 134 5.39 0.11 -3.22
N LEU A 135 6.56 0.61 -3.63
CA LEU A 135 7.74 -0.24 -3.87
C LEU A 135 8.26 -0.87 -2.58
N ILE A 136 8.20 -0.14 -1.46
CA ILE A 136 8.53 -0.68 -0.14
C ILE A 136 7.58 -1.84 0.21
N ALA A 137 6.27 -1.63 0.08
CA ALA A 137 5.27 -2.64 0.38
C ALA A 137 5.41 -3.86 -0.53
N LEU A 138 5.62 -3.63 -1.82
CA LEU A 138 5.84 -4.70 -2.80
C LEU A 138 7.08 -5.53 -2.46
N ALA A 139 8.19 -4.88 -2.14
CA ALA A 139 9.43 -5.58 -1.77
C ALA A 139 9.21 -6.49 -0.55
N GLN A 140 8.50 -6.01 0.47
CA GLN A 140 8.19 -6.82 1.66
C GLN A 140 7.19 -7.94 1.34
N GLY A 141 6.17 -7.68 0.51
CA GLY A 141 5.24 -8.69 0.05
C GLY A 141 5.94 -9.80 -0.75
N LEU A 142 6.90 -9.45 -1.62
CA LEU A 142 7.69 -10.42 -2.37
C LEU A 142 8.60 -11.26 -1.46
N VAL A 143 9.20 -10.66 -0.44
CA VAL A 143 9.97 -11.41 0.58
C VAL A 143 9.06 -12.41 1.30
N PHE A 144 7.84 -12.02 1.68
CA PHE A 144 6.88 -12.94 2.28
C PHE A 144 6.44 -14.04 1.30
N LEU A 145 6.28 -13.71 0.02
CA LEU A 145 5.89 -14.68 -1.00
C LEU A 145 6.90 -15.83 -1.12
N LEU A 146 8.20 -15.55 -0.89
CA LEU A 146 9.24 -16.59 -0.86
C LEU A 146 9.00 -17.62 0.26
N LEU A 147 8.38 -17.20 1.38
CA LEU A 147 8.01 -18.15 2.45
C LEU A 147 6.92 -19.12 1.98
N GLY A 148 6.13 -18.78 0.97
CA GLY A 148 5.16 -19.69 0.36
C GLY A 148 5.79 -20.97 -0.19
N LEU A 149 7.05 -20.91 -0.64
CA LEU A 149 7.79 -22.08 -1.11
C LEU A 149 8.02 -23.11 0.02
N THR A 150 8.16 -22.66 1.27
CA THR A 150 8.35 -23.54 2.45
C THR A 150 7.07 -24.32 2.79
N VAL A 151 5.91 -23.82 2.36
CA VAL A 151 4.59 -24.45 2.59
C VAL A 151 4.17 -25.31 1.38
N GLY A 152 5.07 -25.44 0.39
CA GLY A 152 4.83 -26.28 -0.78
C GLY A 152 4.08 -25.57 -1.92
N LEU A 153 3.89 -24.24 -1.84
CA LEU A 153 3.32 -23.49 -2.96
C LEU A 153 4.29 -23.48 -4.14
N LYS A 154 3.77 -23.75 -5.32
CA LYS A 154 4.53 -23.73 -6.57
C LYS A 154 4.14 -22.51 -7.37
N PHE A 155 5.13 -21.74 -7.79
CA PHE A 155 4.91 -20.54 -8.60
C PHE A 155 5.52 -20.75 -9.99
N SER A 156 4.71 -20.56 -11.02
CA SER A 156 5.24 -20.38 -12.37
C SER A 156 5.74 -18.95 -12.56
N VAL A 157 6.60 -18.71 -13.54
CA VAL A 157 7.09 -17.34 -13.84
C VAL A 157 5.91 -16.40 -14.16
N VAL A 158 4.91 -16.91 -14.88
CA VAL A 158 3.71 -16.15 -15.25
C VAL A 158 2.86 -15.82 -14.03
N SER A 159 2.63 -16.81 -13.14
CA SER A 159 1.87 -16.57 -11.91
C SER A 159 2.60 -15.59 -10.98
N LEU A 160 3.93 -15.69 -10.87
CA LEU A 160 4.73 -14.78 -10.06
C LEU A 160 4.68 -13.33 -10.59
N ALA A 161 4.76 -13.15 -11.91
CA ALA A 161 4.61 -11.83 -12.54
C ALA A 161 3.21 -11.26 -12.32
N ALA A 162 2.15 -12.08 -12.47
CA ALA A 162 0.78 -11.67 -12.22
C ALA A 162 0.54 -11.30 -10.75
N ILE A 163 1.05 -12.10 -9.80
CA ILE A 163 0.98 -11.83 -8.36
C ILE A 163 1.73 -10.53 -8.05
N GLY A 164 2.93 -10.32 -8.61
CA GLY A 164 3.72 -9.11 -8.43
C GLY A 164 3.00 -7.87 -8.93
N LEU A 165 2.44 -7.91 -10.14
CA LEU A 165 1.70 -6.80 -10.74
C LEU A 165 0.42 -6.48 -9.94
N PHE A 166 -0.31 -7.50 -9.52
CA PHE A 166 -1.53 -7.32 -8.75
C PHE A 166 -1.25 -6.82 -7.33
N SER A 167 -0.18 -7.34 -6.69
CA SER A 167 0.31 -6.83 -5.40
C SER A 167 0.78 -5.38 -5.49
N PHE A 168 1.45 -5.00 -6.58
CA PHE A 168 1.81 -3.61 -6.84
C PHE A 168 0.57 -2.72 -6.88
N LEU A 169 -0.49 -3.13 -7.56
CA LEU A 169 -1.72 -2.36 -7.68
C LEU A 169 -2.43 -2.22 -6.33
N ILE A 170 -2.51 -3.29 -5.53
CA ILE A 170 -3.04 -3.25 -4.16
C ILE A 170 -2.21 -2.30 -3.30
N ALA A 171 -0.88 -2.43 -3.31
CA ALA A 171 0.02 -1.58 -2.53
C ALA A 171 -0.09 -0.11 -2.95
N PHE A 172 -0.22 0.17 -4.27
CA PHE A 172 -0.42 1.51 -4.79
C PHE A 172 -1.72 2.14 -4.28
N ALA A 173 -2.82 1.40 -4.36
CA ALA A 173 -4.12 1.87 -3.86
C ALA A 173 -4.08 2.16 -2.35
N LEU A 174 -3.46 1.27 -1.58
CA LEU A 174 -3.33 1.42 -0.13
C LEU A 174 -2.38 2.56 0.27
N THR A 175 -1.26 2.72 -0.43
CA THR A 175 -0.35 3.85 -0.19
C THR A 175 -1.04 5.17 -0.51
N ALA A 176 -1.80 5.23 -1.62
CA ALA A 176 -2.58 6.41 -1.96
C ALA A 176 -3.66 6.70 -0.92
N LEU A 177 -4.35 5.68 -0.41
CA LEU A 177 -5.31 5.83 0.70
C LEU A 177 -4.63 6.37 1.97
N GLY A 178 -3.51 5.77 2.36
CA GLY A 178 -2.70 6.23 3.49
C GLY A 178 -2.22 7.67 3.32
N PHE A 179 -1.82 8.05 2.11
CA PHE A 179 -1.45 9.42 1.77
C PHE A 179 -2.60 10.40 2.04
N VAL A 180 -3.83 10.12 1.57
CA VAL A 180 -5.00 10.98 1.80
C VAL A 180 -5.26 11.16 3.30
N ILE A 181 -5.12 10.10 4.09
CA ILE A 181 -5.32 10.15 5.55
C ILE A 181 -4.20 10.95 6.20
N ALA A 182 -2.92 10.65 5.89
CA ALA A 182 -1.76 11.32 6.46
C ALA A 182 -1.72 12.81 6.12
N TRP A 183 -2.20 13.20 4.92
CA TRP A 183 -2.23 14.60 4.51
C TRP A 183 -3.08 15.48 5.41
N ARG A 184 -4.12 14.93 6.03
CA ARG A 184 -5.06 15.66 6.89
C ARG A 184 -4.73 15.59 8.38
N LEU A 185 -3.70 14.85 8.76
CA LEU A 185 -3.35 14.61 10.15
C LEU A 185 -2.02 15.24 10.52
N ASP A 186 -1.98 15.84 11.70
CA ASP A 186 -0.79 16.50 12.24
C ASP A 186 -0.05 15.62 13.25
N SER A 187 -0.63 14.49 13.67
CA SER A 187 -0.02 13.59 14.65
C SER A 187 0.08 12.15 14.15
N THR A 188 1.23 11.55 14.39
CA THR A 188 1.46 10.13 14.13
C THR A 188 0.60 9.23 15.02
N GLN A 189 0.28 9.67 16.24
CA GLN A 189 -0.61 8.95 17.15
C GLN A 189 -2.05 8.90 16.63
N GLY A 190 -2.58 10.05 16.18
CA GLY A 190 -3.90 10.13 15.54
C GLY A 190 -3.97 9.26 14.29
N PHE A 191 -2.88 9.24 13.50
CA PHE A 191 -2.77 8.37 12.34
C PHE A 191 -2.87 6.88 12.72
N HIS A 192 -2.14 6.43 13.73
CA HIS A 192 -2.22 5.04 14.22
C HIS A 192 -3.61 4.67 14.74
N ALA A 193 -4.30 5.60 15.42
CA ALA A 193 -5.66 5.37 15.91
C ALA A 193 -6.64 5.12 14.74
N ILE A 194 -6.63 6.00 13.72
CA ILE A 194 -7.48 5.84 12.52
C ILE A 194 -7.15 4.55 11.79
N MET A 195 -5.87 4.22 11.68
CA MET A 195 -5.41 2.97 11.07
C MET A 195 -6.01 1.76 11.77
N SER A 196 -5.92 1.70 13.09
CA SER A 196 -6.41 0.56 13.87
C SER A 196 -7.92 0.42 13.77
N VAL A 197 -8.65 1.53 13.84
CA VAL A 197 -10.13 1.54 13.83
C VAL A 197 -10.70 1.27 12.44
N PHE A 198 -10.04 1.70 11.38
CA PHE A 198 -10.59 1.62 10.02
C PHE A 198 -9.98 0.49 9.19
N LEU A 199 -8.66 0.37 9.18
CA LEU A 199 -7.99 -0.54 8.26
C LEU A 199 -7.94 -1.98 8.76
N MET A 200 -7.85 -2.18 10.07
CA MET A 200 -7.89 -3.52 10.64
C MET A 200 -9.24 -4.21 10.39
N PRO A 201 -10.40 -3.58 10.66
CA PRO A 201 -11.69 -4.13 10.26
C PRO A 201 -11.82 -4.32 8.74
N MET A 202 -11.31 -3.38 7.92
CA MET A 202 -11.31 -3.52 6.47
C MET A 202 -10.57 -4.78 6.01
N TRP A 203 -9.42 -5.10 6.62
CA TRP A 203 -8.69 -6.33 6.31
C TRP A 203 -9.42 -7.58 6.84
N LEU A 204 -9.92 -7.57 8.08
CA LEU A 204 -10.66 -8.71 8.65
C LEU A 204 -11.89 -9.05 7.79
N LEU A 205 -12.59 -8.05 7.29
CA LEU A 205 -13.77 -8.19 6.43
C LEU A 205 -13.44 -8.46 4.96
N SER A 206 -12.16 -8.65 4.61
CA SER A 206 -11.75 -8.91 3.23
C SER A 206 -11.85 -10.38 2.81
N GLY A 207 -12.31 -11.28 3.67
CA GLY A 207 -12.24 -12.71 3.41
C GLY A 207 -10.83 -13.30 3.60
N ALA A 208 -9.91 -12.50 4.18
CA ALA A 208 -8.55 -12.94 4.50
C ALA A 208 -8.54 -13.93 5.65
N PHE A 209 -9.29 -13.64 6.70
CA PHE A 209 -9.32 -14.41 7.95
C PHE A 209 -10.44 -15.44 7.96
N PHE A 210 -11.63 -15.07 7.53
CA PHE A 210 -12.80 -15.97 7.42
C PHE A 210 -13.25 -16.11 5.97
N PRO A 211 -13.72 -17.29 5.55
CA PRO A 211 -14.38 -17.43 4.26
C PRO A 211 -15.58 -16.47 4.18
N ALA A 212 -15.71 -15.80 3.06
CA ALA A 212 -16.91 -15.00 2.77
C ALA A 212 -18.05 -15.97 2.43
N ASP A 213 -18.79 -16.39 3.43
CA ASP A 213 -20.01 -17.15 3.19
C ASP A 213 -21.09 -16.21 2.63
N ARG A 214 -21.35 -16.32 1.33
CA ARG A 214 -22.30 -15.45 0.62
C ARG A 214 -23.74 -15.92 0.69
N GLY A 215 -23.99 -17.09 1.28
CA GLY A 215 -25.28 -17.75 1.12
C GLY A 215 -26.01 -18.20 2.38
N GLY A 216 -25.43 -18.08 3.56
CA GLY A 216 -25.84 -19.09 4.50
C GLY A 216 -26.68 -18.70 5.67
N SER A 217 -26.62 -17.72 6.38
CA SER A 217 -27.49 -17.54 7.55
C SER A 217 -28.11 -16.14 7.60
N THR A 218 -29.39 -16.10 7.87
CA THR A 218 -30.26 -14.92 7.95
C THR A 218 -29.74 -13.80 8.89
N GLY A 219 -28.73 -14.09 9.73
CA GLY A 219 -28.14 -13.09 10.62
C GLY A 219 -26.94 -12.31 10.09
N ALA A 220 -26.35 -12.70 8.95
CA ALA A 220 -25.09 -12.15 8.45
C ALA A 220 -25.20 -11.38 7.12
N ALA A 221 -26.41 -11.08 6.64
CA ALA A 221 -26.61 -10.38 5.34
C ALA A 221 -25.90 -9.02 5.29
N TRP A 222 -25.91 -8.26 6.38
CA TRP A 222 -25.19 -6.98 6.49
C TRP A 222 -23.68 -7.15 6.41
N LEU A 223 -23.15 -8.23 6.99
CA LEU A 223 -21.73 -8.54 6.97
C LEU A 223 -21.28 -8.90 5.53
N ALA A 224 -22.06 -9.75 4.86
CA ALA A 224 -21.84 -10.10 3.46
C ALA A 224 -21.87 -8.86 2.55
N TRP A 225 -22.75 -7.89 2.82
CA TRP A 225 -22.81 -6.63 2.12
C TRP A 225 -21.53 -5.79 2.35
N LEU A 226 -21.07 -5.66 3.60
CA LEU A 226 -19.84 -4.96 3.93
C LEU A 226 -18.62 -5.58 3.22
N MET A 227 -18.55 -6.92 3.18
CA MET A 227 -17.48 -7.63 2.48
C MET A 227 -17.52 -7.39 0.96
N ARG A 228 -18.72 -7.27 0.36
CA ARG A 228 -18.87 -6.95 -1.08
C ARG A 228 -18.45 -5.53 -1.43
N VAL A 229 -18.67 -4.56 -0.55
CA VAL A 229 -18.29 -3.16 -0.76
C VAL A 229 -16.80 -2.94 -0.48
N ASN A 230 -16.17 -3.83 0.28
CA ASN A 230 -14.79 -3.72 0.66
C ASN A 230 -13.83 -4.03 -0.51
N PRO A 231 -13.01 -3.06 -0.97
CA PRO A 231 -12.11 -3.28 -2.10
C PRO A 231 -11.04 -4.33 -1.81
N LEU A 232 -10.62 -4.51 -0.54
CA LEU A 232 -9.64 -5.52 -0.17
C LEU A 232 -10.15 -6.94 -0.36
N THR A 233 -11.47 -7.17 -0.34
CA THR A 233 -12.06 -8.47 -0.63
C THR A 233 -11.66 -8.96 -2.01
N TYR A 234 -11.66 -8.07 -2.99
CA TYR A 234 -11.25 -8.38 -4.36
C TYR A 234 -9.73 -8.51 -4.48
N GLY A 235 -8.97 -7.77 -3.68
CA GLY A 235 -7.54 -7.92 -3.58
C GLY A 235 -7.13 -9.30 -3.06
N VAL A 236 -7.71 -9.75 -1.95
CA VAL A 236 -7.46 -11.08 -1.37
C VAL A 236 -7.93 -12.19 -2.32
N ALA A 237 -9.13 -12.06 -2.90
CA ALA A 237 -9.67 -13.04 -3.83
C ALA A 237 -8.82 -13.18 -5.11
N GLY A 238 -8.36 -12.06 -5.67
CA GLY A 238 -7.49 -12.06 -6.85
C GLY A 238 -6.14 -12.73 -6.57
N LEU A 239 -5.48 -12.38 -5.47
CA LEU A 239 -4.23 -13.03 -5.06
C LEU A 239 -4.43 -14.53 -4.80
N ARG A 240 -5.54 -14.91 -4.15
CA ARG A 240 -5.85 -16.32 -3.92
C ARG A 240 -5.98 -17.09 -5.24
N ARG A 241 -6.67 -16.56 -6.24
CA ARG A 241 -6.77 -17.16 -7.56
C ARG A 241 -5.43 -17.26 -8.29
N MET A 242 -4.54 -16.30 -8.12
CA MET A 242 -3.23 -16.29 -8.78
C MET A 242 -2.24 -17.21 -8.08
N ILE A 243 -2.25 -17.29 -6.75
CA ILE A 243 -1.37 -18.16 -5.96
C ILE A 243 -1.72 -19.65 -6.21
N TYR A 244 -3.01 -19.95 -6.34
CA TYR A 244 -3.51 -21.29 -6.57
C TYR A 244 -3.95 -21.51 -8.04
N TRP A 245 -3.28 -20.87 -8.98
CA TRP A 245 -3.63 -20.92 -10.40
C TRP A 245 -3.66 -22.33 -10.97
N ASP A 246 -2.70 -23.17 -10.57
CA ASP A 246 -2.57 -24.56 -11.03
C ASP A 246 -3.39 -25.55 -10.15
N ALA A 247 -4.06 -25.07 -9.11
CA ALA A 247 -4.91 -25.91 -8.28
C ALA A 247 -6.26 -26.16 -8.96
N PRO A 248 -6.86 -27.35 -8.78
CA PRO A 248 -8.20 -27.61 -9.30
C PRO A 248 -9.18 -26.59 -8.72
N THR A 249 -10.12 -26.13 -9.55
CA THR A 249 -11.12 -25.11 -9.16
C THR A 249 -11.97 -25.52 -7.95
N SER A 250 -12.10 -26.82 -7.71
CA SER A 250 -12.72 -27.41 -6.53
C SER A 250 -11.96 -27.15 -5.20
N ALA A 251 -10.66 -26.84 -5.28
CA ALA A 251 -9.85 -26.50 -4.10
C ALA A 251 -10.04 -25.03 -3.63
N LEU A 252 -10.65 -24.19 -4.47
CA LEU A 252 -10.93 -22.79 -4.13
C LEU A 252 -12.33 -22.66 -3.54
N PRO A 253 -12.55 -21.71 -2.59
CA PRO A 253 -13.90 -21.39 -2.13
C PRO A 253 -14.81 -21.06 -3.31
N ALA A 254 -16.01 -21.69 -3.36
CA ALA A 254 -16.93 -21.60 -4.49
C ALA A 254 -17.39 -20.15 -4.81
N ASP A 255 -17.42 -19.30 -3.80
CA ASP A 255 -17.97 -17.93 -3.88
C ASP A 255 -16.92 -16.85 -4.19
N LEU A 256 -15.75 -17.19 -4.72
CA LEU A 256 -14.75 -16.18 -5.07
C LEU A 256 -15.19 -15.34 -6.28
N PRO A 257 -15.05 -14.00 -6.22
CA PRO A 257 -15.28 -13.12 -7.37
C PRO A 257 -14.46 -13.55 -8.59
N SER A 258 -14.98 -13.26 -9.80
CA SER A 258 -14.23 -13.54 -11.03
C SER A 258 -12.91 -12.76 -11.06
N MET A 259 -11.92 -13.28 -11.78
CA MET A 259 -10.61 -12.61 -11.93
C MET A 259 -10.76 -11.20 -12.53
N THR A 260 -11.64 -11.08 -13.53
CA THR A 260 -11.94 -9.78 -14.16
C THR A 260 -12.50 -8.78 -13.15
N THR A 261 -13.43 -9.21 -12.30
CA THR A 261 -13.99 -8.36 -11.24
C THR A 261 -12.91 -7.94 -10.24
N CYS A 262 -12.00 -8.85 -9.86
CA CYS A 262 -10.89 -8.54 -8.97
C CYS A 262 -10.00 -7.44 -9.55
N TRP A 263 -9.63 -7.55 -10.82
CA TRP A 263 -8.82 -6.53 -11.50
C TRP A 263 -9.55 -5.19 -11.61
N LEU A 264 -10.81 -5.19 -12.06
CA LEU A 264 -11.57 -3.95 -12.25
C LEU A 264 -11.78 -3.19 -10.95
N VAL A 265 -12.17 -3.88 -9.87
CA VAL A 265 -12.39 -3.24 -8.56
C VAL A 265 -11.07 -2.71 -7.99
N THR A 266 -9.98 -3.49 -8.08
CA THR A 266 -8.68 -3.05 -7.55
C THR A 266 -8.12 -1.88 -8.36
N LEU A 267 -8.24 -1.89 -9.70
CA LEU A 267 -7.88 -0.76 -10.56
C LEU A 267 -8.73 0.48 -10.26
N GLY A 268 -10.04 0.31 -10.14
CA GLY A 268 -10.95 1.40 -9.79
C GLY A 268 -10.61 2.02 -8.44
N PHE A 269 -10.30 1.18 -7.45
CA PHE A 269 -9.88 1.63 -6.12
C PHE A 269 -8.55 2.38 -6.18
N ALA A 270 -7.55 1.88 -6.94
CA ALA A 270 -6.28 2.55 -7.14
C ALA A 270 -6.44 3.91 -7.82
N ALA A 271 -7.24 3.97 -8.89
CA ALA A 271 -7.53 5.21 -9.60
C ALA A 271 -8.26 6.23 -8.71
N LEU A 272 -9.26 5.78 -7.95
CA LEU A 272 -10.02 6.62 -7.03
C LEU A 272 -9.13 7.21 -5.94
N THR A 273 -8.35 6.38 -5.25
CA THR A 273 -7.48 6.83 -4.15
C THR A 273 -6.39 7.76 -4.66
N PHE A 274 -5.81 7.49 -5.82
CA PHE A 274 -4.81 8.39 -6.43
C PHE A 274 -5.43 9.73 -6.87
N ALA A 275 -6.62 9.71 -7.46
CA ALA A 275 -7.35 10.95 -7.80
C ALA A 275 -7.69 11.77 -6.56
N LEU A 276 -8.03 11.12 -5.44
CA LEU A 276 -8.24 11.79 -4.15
C LEU A 276 -6.93 12.42 -3.63
N CYS A 277 -5.78 11.74 -3.75
CA CYS A 277 -4.47 12.32 -3.41
C CYS A 277 -4.24 13.62 -4.18
N TRP A 278 -4.42 13.58 -5.50
CA TRP A 278 -4.23 14.75 -6.34
C TRP A 278 -5.15 15.91 -5.94
N ARG A 279 -6.43 15.63 -5.69
CA ARG A 279 -7.40 16.64 -5.26
C ARG A 279 -7.07 17.24 -3.89
N VAL A 280 -6.61 16.44 -2.95
CA VAL A 280 -6.30 16.89 -1.59
C VAL A 280 -5.05 17.79 -1.60
N VAL A 281 -4.01 17.43 -2.34
CA VAL A 281 -2.81 18.25 -2.50
C VAL A 281 -3.08 19.50 -3.36
N GLY A 282 -4.05 19.43 -4.28
CA GLY A 282 -4.45 20.54 -5.15
C GLY A 282 -5.13 21.69 -4.43
N LYS A 283 -5.83 21.43 -3.31
CA LYS A 283 -6.49 22.48 -2.51
C LYS A 283 -5.43 23.24 -1.72
N ARG A 284 -5.33 24.56 -1.95
CA ARG A 284 -4.54 25.45 -1.10
C ARG A 284 -5.25 25.54 0.26
N THR A 285 -4.73 24.91 1.28
CA THR A 285 -5.17 25.13 2.66
C THR A 285 -4.35 26.27 3.23
N THR A 286 -5.01 27.26 3.79
CA THR A 286 -4.37 28.45 4.41
C THR A 286 -3.46 28.04 5.59
N GLY A 287 -3.56 26.80 6.07
CA GLY A 287 -2.73 26.23 7.12
C GLY A 287 -1.47 25.48 6.65
N ASP A 288 -1.25 25.32 5.33
CA ASP A 288 -0.05 24.63 4.81
C ASP A 288 1.21 25.53 4.87
N LEU A 289 1.05 26.80 5.25
CA LEU A 289 2.13 27.80 5.31
C LEU A 289 2.45 28.27 6.75
N LEU A 290 1.79 27.72 7.76
CA LEU A 290 2.04 28.02 9.18
C LEU A 290 2.62 26.72 9.87
#